data_8398ed2d4beab9f86203ec1be87d38c7
#
_entry.id   8398ed2d4beab9f86203ec1be87d38c7
#
_cell.length_a   1.000
_cell.length_b   1.000
_cell.length_c   1.000
_cell.angle_alpha   90.00
_cell.angle_beta   90.00
_cell.angle_gamma   90.00
#
_symmetry.space_group_name_H-M   'P 1'
#
loop_
_entity.id
_entity.type
_entity.pdbx_description
1 polymer ?
#
loop_
_entity_poly.entity_id
_entity_poly.type
_entity_poly.pdbx_seq_one_letter_code
_entity_poly.pdbx_strand_id
1 'polypeptide(L)'
;MEILKHECGVAMIRLLKPLEYYKKKYGTYAYGLNKLYLLMEKQHNRGQEGAGIGVVKLHPVPGNEYVFRERALGKDAIQEIFDEVRAKISAYGPDSHSADDVEEFAPFIGEIYIGHLRYSTTGKSGISYCHPFLRRNNWRSRNLLMCGNFNMTNVDTIFDEVVKSGQHPRIYSDTVILLEQLGAALDKENHRVYRQYREELSGPRLTATIEDNLDISRVLTSTAHAWDGGFVICGATGSGDMFALRDSHGIRPAFYYYDDEIVVLASERPVIQTVLNVARRDVRELTPGSALMVSKNGQITVRDILGEGDNRRCSFERIYFSRGSDADIYRERKALGSNVVPQIMESIGGDLDHSVFSFIPNTAEVAFIGMVEALEQNLDRLKTEQILKAKNDGTLDEATLREIMGRKLRVEKVAIKDIKLRTFIAEGESRNDLAAHVYDVTYGIITNNVDNLVVIDDSIVRGTTLKQSILRMLDRLHPRKIVVVSSSPQVRYPDYYGIDMSRMGEFIAFKAAVELLKERGMTSVMRDTYELCRQQEGLLDFEITNCVKAIYAPFTDREISAKIVEMLTADGSINAEVDIIYQTLEGQRHSTPGAPGDWYFSGDYPTPGGTRLVNRAYINYYEGNFDKR
;
A
#
# COMPACT_ATOMS: atom_id res chain seq x y z
N MET A 1 -9.67 15.61 -4.09
CA MET A 1 -9.21 14.23 -4.17
C MET A 1 -9.08 13.74 -2.74
N GLU A 2 -9.96 12.85 -2.35
CA GLU A 2 -9.68 12.03 -1.19
C GLU A 2 -8.43 11.24 -1.52
N ILE A 3 -7.31 11.66 -0.99
CA ILE A 3 -6.11 10.86 -1.05
C ILE A 3 -6.34 9.77 -0.01
N LEU A 4 -6.74 8.57 -0.47
CA LEU A 4 -6.52 7.38 0.35
C LEU A 4 -5.06 7.44 0.74
N LYS A 5 -4.85 7.56 2.02
CA LYS A 5 -3.51 7.70 2.53
C LYS A 5 -2.79 6.39 2.30
N HIS A 6 -1.62 6.48 1.68
CA HIS A 6 -0.87 5.36 1.14
C HIS A 6 -0.15 4.57 2.24
N GLU A 7 0.26 3.36 1.90
CA GLU A 7 1.08 2.50 2.74
C GLU A 7 2.54 2.94 2.75
N CYS A 8 3.26 2.59 3.83
CA CYS A 8 4.70 2.81 3.91
C CYS A 8 5.47 2.04 2.82
N GLY A 9 6.62 2.57 2.42
CA GLY A 9 7.59 1.89 1.57
C GLY A 9 8.86 1.54 2.34
N VAL A 10 9.43 0.35 2.08
CA VAL A 10 10.71 -0.08 2.65
C VAL A 10 11.72 -0.37 1.56
N ALA A 11 13.00 -0.07 1.84
CA ALA A 11 14.13 -0.43 1.02
C ALA A 11 15.29 -0.87 1.89
N MET A 12 15.97 -1.94 1.52
CA MET A 12 17.20 -2.40 2.19
C MET A 12 18.26 -2.76 1.17
N ILE A 13 19.50 -2.48 1.51
CA ILE A 13 20.67 -2.84 0.71
C ILE A 13 21.77 -3.40 1.61
N ARG A 14 22.41 -4.47 1.16
CA ARG A 14 23.65 -5.01 1.69
C ARG A 14 24.67 -5.11 0.56
N LEU A 15 25.78 -4.41 0.69
CA LEU A 15 26.94 -4.53 -0.20
C LEU A 15 27.78 -5.73 0.23
N LEU A 16 28.13 -6.62 -0.70
CA LEU A 16 28.82 -7.88 -0.41
C LEU A 16 30.33 -7.84 -0.71
N LYS A 17 30.82 -6.78 -1.36
CA LYS A 17 32.23 -6.53 -1.65
C LYS A 17 32.76 -5.37 -0.79
N PRO A 18 34.08 -5.23 -0.61
CA PRO A 18 34.66 -4.05 0.01
C PRO A 18 34.31 -2.76 -0.73
N LEU A 19 34.23 -1.63 -0.03
CA LEU A 19 33.85 -0.34 -0.61
C LEU A 19 34.74 0.09 -1.78
N GLU A 20 36.06 -0.27 -1.74
CA GLU A 20 37.00 -0.01 -2.82
C GLU A 20 36.55 -0.65 -4.16
N TYR A 21 35.93 -1.83 -4.11
CA TYR A 21 35.40 -2.50 -5.31
C TYR A 21 34.36 -1.62 -6.03
N TYR A 22 33.44 -1.03 -5.28
CA TYR A 22 32.39 -0.16 -5.86
C TYR A 22 32.98 1.14 -6.40
N LYS A 23 34.00 1.69 -5.71
CA LYS A 23 34.74 2.85 -6.21
C LYS A 23 35.43 2.55 -7.56
N LYS A 24 36.07 1.41 -7.69
CA LYS A 24 36.73 1.00 -8.94
C LYS A 24 35.75 0.71 -10.07
N LYS A 25 34.65 0.03 -9.76
CA LYS A 25 33.68 -0.42 -10.77
C LYS A 25 32.70 0.67 -11.16
N TYR A 26 32.20 1.46 -10.21
CA TYR A 26 31.12 2.41 -10.38
C TYR A 26 31.53 3.87 -10.15
N GLY A 27 32.79 4.13 -9.86
CA GLY A 27 33.33 5.47 -9.72
C GLY A 27 33.05 6.17 -8.37
N THR A 28 32.42 5.49 -7.41
CA THR A 28 32.03 6.14 -6.14
C THR A 28 32.00 5.15 -4.97
N TYR A 29 32.42 5.60 -3.78
CA TYR A 29 32.20 4.89 -2.52
C TYR A 29 30.72 4.92 -2.08
N ALA A 30 29.96 5.91 -2.51
CA ALA A 30 28.55 6.09 -2.15
C ALA A 30 27.57 5.25 -3.00
N TYR A 31 28.04 4.17 -3.64
CA TYR A 31 27.22 3.32 -4.52
C TYR A 31 25.94 2.84 -3.83
N GLY A 32 26.04 2.27 -2.62
CA GLY A 32 24.89 1.79 -1.86
C GLY A 32 23.90 2.91 -1.51
N LEU A 33 24.41 4.09 -1.10
CA LEU A 33 23.58 5.26 -0.81
C LEU A 33 22.85 5.76 -2.05
N ASN A 34 23.52 5.81 -3.20
CA ASN A 34 22.90 6.23 -4.46
C ASN A 34 21.81 5.24 -4.92
N LYS A 35 22.03 3.93 -4.72
CA LYS A 35 21.01 2.92 -4.99
C LYS A 35 19.84 3.04 -4.04
N LEU A 36 20.07 3.30 -2.74
CA LEU A 36 19.01 3.56 -1.77
C LEU A 36 18.16 4.75 -2.17
N TYR A 37 18.79 5.88 -2.57
CA TYR A 37 18.09 7.06 -3.07
C TYR A 37 17.12 6.70 -4.20
N LEU A 38 17.62 5.99 -5.21
CA LEU A 38 16.80 5.58 -6.36
C LEU A 38 15.65 4.62 -5.97
N LEU A 39 15.90 3.68 -5.04
CA LEU A 39 14.86 2.79 -4.53
C LEU A 39 13.76 3.58 -3.82
N MET A 40 14.12 4.57 -3.01
CA MET A 40 13.15 5.41 -2.29
C MET A 40 12.39 6.32 -3.26
N GLU A 41 13.07 7.01 -4.18
CA GLU A 41 12.43 7.86 -5.20
C GLU A 41 11.47 7.07 -6.08
N LYS A 42 11.84 5.85 -6.48
CA LYS A 42 10.93 5.01 -7.29
C LYS A 42 9.74 4.47 -6.49
N GLN A 43 9.75 4.56 -5.16
CA GLN A 43 8.65 4.19 -4.27
C GLN A 43 7.94 5.41 -3.66
N HIS A 44 8.20 6.65 -4.11
CA HIS A 44 7.62 7.86 -3.52
C HIS A 44 6.09 7.89 -3.55
N ASN A 45 5.45 7.08 -4.40
CA ASN A 45 4.01 6.87 -4.40
C ASN A 45 3.50 6.28 -3.06
N ARG A 46 4.33 5.56 -2.28
CA ARG A 46 3.93 4.93 -1.03
C ARG A 46 3.94 5.90 0.15
N GLY A 47 5.00 6.58 0.47
CA GLY A 47 5.05 7.48 1.62
C GLY A 47 5.39 8.92 1.25
N GLN A 48 4.51 9.88 1.57
CA GLN A 48 4.69 11.30 1.25
C GLN A 48 4.65 12.22 2.48
N GLU A 49 4.57 11.68 3.69
CA GLU A 49 4.53 12.47 4.92
C GLU A 49 5.87 12.55 5.64
N GLY A 50 6.82 11.80 5.19
CA GLY A 50 8.18 11.77 5.72
C GLY A 50 8.98 10.63 5.15
N ALA A 51 10.27 10.67 5.39
CA ALA A 51 11.22 9.63 5.01
C ALA A 51 12.30 9.48 6.07
N GLY A 52 13.04 8.39 5.98
CA GLY A 52 14.24 8.23 6.80
C GLY A 52 15.17 7.17 6.25
N ILE A 53 16.44 7.33 6.54
CA ILE A 53 17.48 6.38 6.18
C ILE A 53 18.31 5.99 7.40
N GLY A 54 18.90 4.80 7.33
CA GLY A 54 19.89 4.32 8.27
C GLY A 54 21.03 3.62 7.55
N VAL A 55 22.23 3.76 8.07
CA VAL A 55 23.44 3.15 7.51
C VAL A 55 24.23 2.48 8.63
N VAL A 56 24.72 1.27 8.40
CA VAL A 56 25.60 0.55 9.33
C VAL A 56 26.93 0.23 8.62
N LYS A 57 28.03 0.58 9.29
CA LYS A 57 29.39 0.20 8.90
C LYS A 57 29.77 -1.14 9.54
N LEU A 58 30.40 -2.01 8.78
CA LEU A 58 30.78 -3.34 9.27
C LEU A 58 32.10 -3.34 10.06
N HIS A 59 33.06 -2.52 9.65
CA HIS A 59 34.43 -2.50 10.18
C HIS A 59 34.76 -1.16 10.87
N PRO A 60 33.97 -0.70 11.86
CA PRO A 60 34.26 0.55 12.54
C PRO A 60 35.40 0.35 13.54
N VAL A 61 36.19 1.41 13.70
CA VAL A 61 37.22 1.49 14.77
C VAL A 61 36.59 2.08 16.02
N PRO A 62 36.91 1.57 17.22
CA PRO A 62 36.39 2.11 18.48
C PRO A 62 36.68 3.61 18.63
N GLY A 63 35.65 4.37 19.00
CA GLY A 63 35.70 5.83 19.10
C GLY A 63 34.98 6.56 17.97
N ASN A 64 34.63 5.85 16.88
CA ASN A 64 33.89 6.41 15.74
C ASN A 64 32.46 5.94 15.69
N GLU A 65 31.56 6.80 15.13
CA GLU A 65 30.17 6.42 14.88
C GLU A 65 30.11 5.40 13.71
N TYR A 66 29.27 4.40 13.85
CA TYR A 66 29.09 3.33 12.85
C TYR A 66 27.63 3.05 12.49
N VAL A 67 26.66 3.66 13.21
CA VAL A 67 25.24 3.60 12.87
C VAL A 67 24.72 5.02 12.67
N PHE A 68 24.58 5.39 11.43
CA PHE A 68 24.06 6.70 11.03
C PHE A 68 22.57 6.62 10.76
N ARG A 69 21.86 7.69 11.08
CA ARG A 69 20.43 7.80 10.84
C ARG A 69 20.06 9.24 10.53
N GLU A 70 19.27 9.45 9.45
CA GLU A 70 18.69 10.74 9.12
C GLU A 70 17.19 10.59 8.81
N ARG A 71 16.38 11.59 9.16
CA ARG A 71 14.93 11.55 8.99
C ARG A 71 14.39 12.95 8.74
N ALA A 72 13.39 13.06 7.86
CA ALA A 72 12.69 14.31 7.60
C ALA A 72 11.18 14.09 7.49
N LEU A 73 10.41 15.16 7.64
CA LEU A 73 8.95 15.16 7.48
C LEU A 73 8.56 16.00 6.27
N GLY A 74 7.41 15.67 5.68
CA GLY A 74 6.87 16.40 4.54
C GLY A 74 7.13 15.72 3.20
N LYS A 75 6.64 16.36 2.15
CA LYS A 75 6.65 15.80 0.79
C LYS A 75 8.04 15.72 0.17
N ASP A 76 8.91 16.65 0.54
CA ASP A 76 10.26 16.77 0.01
C ASP A 76 11.30 16.06 0.91
N ALA A 77 10.82 15.24 1.87
CA ALA A 77 11.65 14.59 2.89
C ALA A 77 12.79 13.74 2.31
N ILE A 78 12.58 13.06 1.19
CA ILE A 78 13.66 12.29 0.52
C ILE A 78 14.76 13.23 0.07
N GLN A 79 14.42 14.29 -0.64
CA GLN A 79 15.39 15.25 -1.16
C GLN A 79 16.15 15.93 -0.01
N GLU A 80 15.44 16.39 1.04
CA GLU A 80 16.01 17.01 2.23
C GLU A 80 17.08 16.11 2.89
N ILE A 81 16.73 14.84 3.15
CA ILE A 81 17.64 13.86 3.75
C ILE A 81 18.88 13.67 2.89
N PHE A 82 18.70 13.44 1.59
CA PHE A 82 19.85 13.12 0.73
C PHE A 82 20.72 14.33 0.45
N ASP A 83 20.18 15.55 0.43
CA ASP A 83 20.97 16.78 0.33
C ASP A 83 21.82 17.00 1.59
N GLU A 84 21.23 16.81 2.78
CA GLU A 84 21.98 16.90 4.04
C GLU A 84 23.09 15.84 4.13
N VAL A 85 22.77 14.59 3.79
CA VAL A 85 23.75 13.48 3.80
C VAL A 85 24.86 13.70 2.79
N ARG A 86 24.54 14.14 1.57
CA ARG A 86 25.54 14.47 0.55
C ARG A 86 26.44 15.62 0.98
N ALA A 87 25.88 16.64 1.65
CA ALA A 87 26.68 17.73 2.20
C ALA A 87 27.70 17.22 3.25
N LYS A 88 27.29 16.33 4.14
CA LYS A 88 28.17 15.69 5.14
C LYS A 88 29.27 14.85 4.46
N ILE A 89 28.94 14.07 3.43
CA ILE A 89 29.91 13.27 2.67
C ILE A 89 30.88 14.20 1.91
N SER A 90 30.36 15.23 1.26
CA SER A 90 31.19 16.19 0.52
C SER A 90 32.14 16.96 1.41
N ALA A 91 31.71 17.32 2.62
CA ALA A 91 32.57 17.98 3.62
C ALA A 91 33.72 17.07 4.09
N TYR A 92 33.51 15.76 4.13
CA TYR A 92 34.58 14.77 4.39
C TYR A 92 35.50 14.62 3.19
N GLY A 93 35.03 14.68 1.96
CA GLY A 93 35.80 14.56 0.72
C GLY A 93 36.40 13.16 0.50
N PRO A 94 35.57 12.11 0.35
CA PRO A 94 36.01 10.71 0.34
C PRO A 94 37.03 10.38 -0.78
N ASP A 95 37.01 11.14 -1.88
CA ASP A 95 37.95 10.92 -3.01
C ASP A 95 39.39 11.33 -2.71
N SER A 96 39.65 12.08 -1.64
CA SER A 96 40.98 12.49 -1.20
C SER A 96 41.55 11.58 -0.09
N HIS A 97 40.84 10.53 0.29
CA HIS A 97 41.20 9.60 1.36
C HIS A 97 41.43 8.16 0.83
N SER A 98 42.18 7.36 1.58
CA SER A 98 42.29 5.93 1.30
C SER A 98 40.96 5.19 1.46
N ALA A 99 40.81 4.01 0.88
CA ALA A 99 39.59 3.21 1.05
C ALA A 99 39.35 2.85 2.51
N ASP A 100 40.39 2.55 3.27
CA ASP A 100 40.34 2.23 4.69
C ASP A 100 39.85 3.46 5.51
N ASP A 101 40.38 4.66 5.21
CA ASP A 101 39.91 5.90 5.86
C ASP A 101 38.45 6.19 5.55
N VAL A 102 38.01 5.97 4.31
CA VAL A 102 36.60 6.14 3.92
C VAL A 102 35.70 5.14 4.67
N GLU A 103 36.12 3.88 4.74
CA GLU A 103 35.40 2.84 5.47
C GLU A 103 35.30 3.18 6.97
N GLU A 104 36.36 3.75 7.56
CA GLU A 104 36.38 4.12 8.97
C GLU A 104 35.63 5.42 9.27
N PHE A 105 35.90 6.51 8.54
CA PHE A 105 35.54 7.87 8.95
C PHE A 105 34.41 8.50 8.15
N ALA A 106 34.17 8.08 6.89
CA ALA A 106 33.21 8.78 6.05
C ALA A 106 31.76 8.61 6.58
N PRO A 107 31.04 9.70 6.83
CA PRO A 107 29.67 9.62 7.33
C PRO A 107 28.75 9.03 6.25
N PHE A 108 27.76 8.23 6.63
CA PHE A 108 26.75 7.63 5.76
C PHE A 108 27.28 6.79 4.57
N ILE A 109 28.57 6.44 4.57
CA ILE A 109 29.16 5.46 3.66
C ILE A 109 29.43 4.19 4.47
N GLY A 110 28.84 3.09 4.08
CA GLY A 110 28.93 1.79 4.76
C GLY A 110 28.42 0.67 3.86
N GLU A 111 28.14 -0.48 4.43
CA GLU A 111 27.75 -1.68 3.67
C GLU A 111 26.28 -2.05 3.83
N ILE A 112 25.60 -1.56 4.87
CA ILE A 112 24.17 -1.79 5.08
C ILE A 112 23.42 -0.47 5.03
N TYR A 113 22.35 -0.44 4.25
CA TYR A 113 21.47 0.71 4.11
C TYR A 113 20.02 0.29 4.30
N ILE A 114 19.28 1.07 5.08
CA ILE A 114 17.83 0.91 5.30
C ILE A 114 17.16 2.23 4.96
N GLY A 115 16.12 2.18 4.13
CA GLY A 115 15.28 3.31 3.76
C GLY A 115 13.82 3.05 4.08
N HIS A 116 13.13 4.10 4.48
CA HIS A 116 11.70 4.07 4.78
C HIS A 116 10.99 5.31 4.25
N LEU A 117 9.84 5.09 3.64
CA LEU A 117 8.90 6.12 3.22
C LEU A 117 7.67 6.04 4.12
N ARG A 118 7.41 7.14 4.83
CA ARG A 118 6.38 7.15 5.86
C ARG A 118 5.04 7.61 5.32
N TYR A 119 4.05 6.85 5.73
CA TYR A 119 2.67 7.28 5.76
C TYR A 119 2.09 7.08 7.18
N SER A 120 1.43 8.10 7.78
CA SER A 120 0.89 7.95 9.12
C SER A 120 -0.56 7.47 9.10
N THR A 121 -0.78 6.23 9.50
CA THR A 121 -2.11 5.62 9.62
C THR A 121 -2.78 5.91 10.96
N THR A 122 -2.01 6.25 12.01
CA THR A 122 -2.50 6.32 13.40
C THR A 122 -2.64 7.74 13.94
N GLY A 123 -2.62 8.78 13.11
CA GLY A 123 -2.87 10.16 13.51
C GLY A 123 -1.78 10.84 14.36
N LYS A 124 -0.76 10.11 14.85
CA LYS A 124 0.39 10.70 15.53
C LYS A 124 1.41 11.17 14.51
N SER A 125 1.59 12.48 14.40
CA SER A 125 2.58 13.14 13.54
C SER A 125 3.83 13.51 14.31
N GLY A 126 4.94 13.72 13.60
CA GLY A 126 6.20 14.19 14.15
C GLY A 126 7.38 13.25 13.88
N ILE A 127 8.58 13.82 13.97
CA ILE A 127 9.85 13.14 13.66
C ILE A 127 10.10 11.93 14.59
N SER A 128 9.53 11.95 15.81
CA SER A 128 9.64 10.85 16.77
C SER A 128 8.98 9.55 16.30
N TYR A 129 8.05 9.63 15.33
CA TYR A 129 7.36 8.48 14.75
C TYR A 129 7.88 8.13 13.35
N CYS A 130 8.94 8.80 12.87
CA CYS A 130 9.53 8.54 11.57
C CYS A 130 10.59 7.46 11.67
N HIS A 131 10.48 6.42 10.83
CA HIS A 131 11.47 5.35 10.73
C HIS A 131 12.74 5.83 9.99
N PRO A 132 13.88 5.13 10.17
CA PRO A 132 14.11 3.97 11.03
C PRO A 132 14.24 4.37 12.52
N PHE A 133 13.86 3.43 13.38
CA PHE A 133 14.12 3.51 14.82
C PHE A 133 15.45 2.85 15.15
N LEU A 134 16.12 3.36 16.20
CA LEU A 134 17.43 2.89 16.62
C LEU A 134 17.41 2.62 18.13
N ARG A 135 17.65 1.38 18.52
CA ARG A 135 18.01 0.98 19.87
C ARG A 135 19.53 0.99 19.99
N ARG A 136 20.06 1.78 20.90
CA ARG A 136 21.51 1.89 21.15
C ARG A 136 21.96 1.10 22.37
N ASN A 137 23.15 0.49 22.25
CA ASN A 137 23.84 -0.21 23.32
C ASN A 137 25.35 -0.05 23.14
N ASN A 138 26.16 -0.27 24.17
CA ASN A 138 27.61 -0.21 24.11
C ASN A 138 28.22 -1.39 23.31
N TRP A 139 27.53 -2.53 23.26
CA TRP A 139 27.92 -3.66 22.40
C TRP A 139 27.23 -3.55 21.04
N ARG A 140 28.01 -3.62 19.99
CA ARG A 140 27.51 -3.50 18.60
C ARG A 140 26.42 -4.52 18.31
N SER A 141 26.60 -5.77 18.72
CA SER A 141 25.67 -6.88 18.54
C SER A 141 24.30 -6.67 19.21
N ARG A 142 24.16 -5.69 20.11
CA ARG A 142 22.91 -5.35 20.79
C ARG A 142 22.25 -4.08 20.27
N ASN A 143 22.89 -3.36 19.35
CA ASN A 143 22.25 -2.28 18.64
C ASN A 143 21.30 -2.83 17.59
N LEU A 144 20.15 -2.22 17.43
CA LEU A 144 19.16 -2.61 16.46
C LEU A 144 18.60 -1.38 15.75
N LEU A 145 18.80 -1.30 14.46
CA LEU A 145 18.17 -0.35 13.55
C LEU A 145 16.98 -1.05 12.89
N MET A 146 15.77 -0.46 12.95
CA MET A 146 14.54 -1.10 12.49
C MET A 146 13.64 -0.13 11.73
N CYS A 147 13.05 -0.61 10.63
CA CYS A 147 11.93 0.03 9.96
C CYS A 147 10.94 -1.02 9.46
N GLY A 148 9.81 -0.62 8.92
CA GLY A 148 8.87 -1.56 8.33
C GLY A 148 7.64 -0.90 7.75
N ASN A 149 6.96 -1.65 6.88
CA ASN A 149 5.60 -1.41 6.44
C ASN A 149 4.71 -2.38 7.21
N PHE A 150 4.03 -1.90 8.24
CA PHE A 150 3.22 -2.76 9.10
C PHE A 150 2.15 -2.00 9.88
N ASN A 151 1.13 -2.74 10.28
CA ASN A 151 0.17 -2.35 11.30
C ASN A 151 -0.24 -3.59 12.09
N MET A 152 -0.06 -3.53 13.41
CA MET A 152 -0.43 -4.62 14.30
C MET A 152 -1.85 -4.43 14.81
N THR A 153 -2.64 -5.49 14.78
CA THR A 153 -4.01 -5.49 15.28
C THR A 153 -4.08 -5.75 16.79
N ASN A 154 -3.01 -6.30 17.36
CA ASN A 154 -2.92 -6.70 18.77
C ASN A 154 -1.84 -5.94 19.56
N VAL A 155 -1.62 -4.66 19.24
CA VAL A 155 -0.60 -3.81 19.88
C VAL A 155 -0.73 -3.82 21.40
N ASP A 156 -1.96 -3.73 21.94
CA ASP A 156 -2.22 -3.71 23.38
C ASP A 156 -1.70 -4.99 24.06
N THR A 157 -1.94 -6.15 23.45
CA THR A 157 -1.48 -7.45 23.96
C THR A 157 0.05 -7.52 24.00
N ILE A 158 0.70 -7.10 22.90
CA ILE A 158 2.17 -7.09 22.81
C ILE A 158 2.76 -6.10 23.82
N PHE A 159 2.14 -4.93 24.00
CA PHE A 159 2.56 -3.94 25.00
C PHE A 159 2.51 -4.53 26.41
N ASP A 160 1.41 -5.19 26.77
CA ASP A 160 1.24 -5.81 28.07
C ASP A 160 2.28 -6.91 28.32
N GLU A 161 2.62 -7.70 27.30
CA GLU A 161 3.68 -8.72 27.40
C GLU A 161 5.05 -8.10 27.63
N VAL A 162 5.38 -7.02 26.91
CA VAL A 162 6.63 -6.27 27.10
C VAL A 162 6.72 -5.72 28.52
N VAL A 163 5.64 -5.12 29.05
CA VAL A 163 5.59 -4.64 30.43
C VAL A 163 5.70 -5.78 31.44
N LYS A 164 4.97 -6.88 31.27
CA LYS A 164 5.06 -8.07 32.13
C LYS A 164 6.46 -8.69 32.15
N SER A 165 7.21 -8.55 31.05
CA SER A 165 8.62 -8.99 31.00
C SER A 165 9.58 -8.11 31.80
N GLY A 166 9.10 -7.04 32.43
CA GLY A 166 9.87 -6.11 33.25
C GLY A 166 10.43 -4.90 32.47
N GLN A 167 10.05 -4.72 31.21
CA GLN A 167 10.46 -3.58 30.41
C GLN A 167 9.54 -2.38 30.64
N HIS A 168 10.03 -1.17 30.32
CA HIS A 168 9.28 0.06 30.48
C HIS A 168 9.33 0.89 29.17
N PRO A 169 8.48 0.57 28.17
CA PRO A 169 8.40 1.33 26.92
C PRO A 169 8.02 2.79 27.20
N ARG A 170 8.79 3.74 26.65
CA ARG A 170 8.57 5.19 26.90
C ARG A 170 7.52 5.79 25.99
N ILE A 171 7.22 5.16 24.88
CA ILE A 171 6.27 5.64 23.87
C ILE A 171 5.34 4.48 23.53
N TYR A 172 4.04 4.74 23.62
CA TYR A 172 3.03 3.81 23.16
C TYR A 172 2.88 3.96 21.64
N SER A 173 3.60 3.13 20.89
CA SER A 173 3.44 2.94 19.44
C SER A 173 3.88 1.52 19.08
N ASP A 174 3.25 0.95 18.07
CA ASP A 174 3.58 -0.37 17.55
C ASP A 174 5.08 -0.53 17.26
N THR A 175 5.69 0.44 16.57
CA THR A 175 7.10 0.42 16.20
C THR A 175 8.03 0.35 17.42
N VAL A 176 7.78 1.19 18.45
CA VAL A 176 8.62 1.19 19.65
C VAL A 176 8.44 -0.11 20.43
N ILE A 177 7.21 -0.59 20.55
CA ILE A 177 6.89 -1.84 21.25
C ILE A 177 7.60 -3.03 20.59
N LEU A 178 7.55 -3.13 19.26
CA LEU A 178 8.24 -4.19 18.51
C LEU A 178 9.77 -4.06 18.61
N LEU A 179 10.30 -2.83 18.56
CA LEU A 179 11.74 -2.59 18.76
C LEU A 179 12.22 -3.06 20.13
N GLU A 180 11.45 -2.80 21.20
CA GLU A 180 11.80 -3.23 22.55
C GLU A 180 11.69 -4.75 22.71
N GLN A 181 10.67 -5.36 22.12
CA GLN A 181 10.49 -6.83 22.14
C GLN A 181 11.63 -7.54 21.38
N LEU A 182 11.95 -7.09 20.16
CA LEU A 182 13.08 -7.60 19.37
C LEU A 182 14.41 -7.34 20.06
N GLY A 183 14.58 -6.17 20.65
CA GLY A 183 15.78 -5.81 21.39
C GLY A 183 16.03 -6.70 22.60
N ALA A 184 14.97 -7.05 23.34
CA ALA A 184 15.07 -7.98 24.47
C ALA A 184 15.40 -9.42 24.01
N ALA A 185 14.83 -9.86 22.89
CA ALA A 185 15.17 -11.15 22.28
C ALA A 185 16.62 -11.20 21.80
N LEU A 186 17.09 -10.09 21.19
CA LEU A 186 18.49 -9.94 20.77
C LEU A 186 19.44 -9.98 21.97
N ASP A 187 19.09 -9.36 23.11
CA ASP A 187 19.88 -9.43 24.34
C ASP A 187 19.96 -10.87 24.89
N LYS A 188 18.85 -11.61 24.83
CA LYS A 188 18.82 -13.04 25.24
C LYS A 188 19.72 -13.89 24.35
N GLU A 189 19.71 -13.65 23.03
CA GLU A 189 20.54 -14.37 22.08
C GLU A 189 22.03 -14.04 22.29
N ASN A 190 22.40 -12.76 22.47
CA ASN A 190 23.75 -12.36 22.86
C ASN A 190 24.20 -13.07 24.14
N HIS A 191 23.32 -13.17 25.13
CA HIS A 191 23.65 -13.83 26.40
C HIS A 191 23.81 -15.35 26.24
N ARG A 192 23.04 -15.99 25.35
CA ARG A 192 23.20 -17.41 25.00
C ARG A 192 24.59 -17.68 24.45
N VAL A 193 25.02 -16.90 23.45
CA VAL A 193 26.36 -17.07 22.83
C VAL A 193 27.46 -16.74 23.85
N TYR A 194 27.30 -15.66 24.65
CA TYR A 194 28.22 -15.33 25.73
C TYR A 194 28.44 -16.50 26.69
N ARG A 195 27.37 -17.16 27.16
CA ARG A 195 27.46 -18.31 28.07
C ARG A 195 28.22 -19.49 27.46
N GLN A 196 28.10 -19.67 26.16
CA GLN A 196 28.75 -20.79 25.44
C GLN A 196 30.27 -20.64 25.39
N TYR A 197 30.78 -19.40 25.24
CA TYR A 197 32.21 -19.17 24.97
C TYR A 197 32.97 -18.45 26.10
N ARG A 198 32.33 -17.96 27.15
CA ARG A 198 32.97 -17.14 28.20
C ARG A 198 34.03 -17.87 29.00
N GLU A 199 34.02 -19.18 29.07
CA GLU A 199 35.01 -20.01 29.78
C GLU A 199 36.33 -20.10 28.98
N GLU A 200 36.25 -19.99 27.66
CA GLU A 200 37.39 -20.13 26.72
C GLU A 200 37.90 -18.80 26.22
N LEU A 201 37.03 -17.79 26.08
CA LEU A 201 37.32 -16.51 25.47
C LEU A 201 36.99 -15.33 26.38
N SER A 202 37.73 -14.21 26.21
CA SER A 202 37.47 -12.98 26.93
C SER A 202 37.77 -11.75 26.07
N GLY A 203 37.26 -10.59 26.52
CA GLY A 203 37.51 -9.28 25.88
C GLY A 203 37.10 -9.23 24.41
N PRO A 204 37.89 -8.59 23.53
CA PRO A 204 37.53 -8.42 22.12
C PRO A 204 37.32 -9.71 21.35
N ARG A 205 38.03 -10.79 21.69
CA ARG A 205 37.88 -12.12 21.04
C ARG A 205 36.50 -12.71 21.34
N LEU A 206 36.02 -12.61 22.59
CA LEU A 206 34.70 -13.06 22.97
C LEU A 206 33.61 -12.23 22.27
N THR A 207 33.80 -10.90 22.19
CA THR A 207 32.87 -10.01 21.48
C THR A 207 32.77 -10.37 19.98
N ALA A 208 33.90 -10.56 19.30
CA ALA A 208 33.92 -10.97 17.89
C ALA A 208 33.21 -12.33 17.69
N THR A 209 33.47 -13.30 18.58
CA THR A 209 32.81 -14.60 18.53
C THR A 209 31.29 -14.50 18.75
N ILE A 210 30.84 -13.62 19.65
CA ILE A 210 29.41 -13.35 19.83
C ILE A 210 28.81 -12.79 18.54
N GLU A 211 29.44 -11.77 17.95
CA GLU A 211 28.97 -11.16 16.71
C GLU A 211 28.91 -12.14 15.54
N ASP A 212 29.82 -13.08 15.44
CA ASP A 212 29.90 -14.07 14.37
C ASP A 212 28.91 -15.26 14.55
N ASN A 213 28.39 -15.46 15.77
CA ASN A 213 27.53 -16.60 16.14
C ASN A 213 26.12 -16.19 16.56
N LEU A 214 25.68 -14.96 16.28
CA LEU A 214 24.29 -14.54 16.48
C LEU A 214 23.38 -15.32 15.51
N ASP A 215 22.29 -15.83 16.04
CA ASP A 215 21.23 -16.45 15.23
C ASP A 215 19.99 -15.55 15.20
N ILE A 216 19.88 -14.73 14.19
CA ILE A 216 18.75 -13.82 13.99
C ILE A 216 17.43 -14.58 13.82
N SER A 217 17.47 -15.82 13.28
CA SER A 217 16.25 -16.62 13.15
C SER A 217 15.64 -16.97 14.51
N ARG A 218 16.48 -17.20 15.54
CA ARG A 218 16.02 -17.43 16.92
C ARG A 218 15.38 -16.18 17.52
N VAL A 219 15.96 -15.00 17.25
CA VAL A 219 15.41 -13.72 17.69
C VAL A 219 14.01 -13.53 17.11
N LEU A 220 13.86 -13.71 15.79
CA LEU A 220 12.59 -13.57 15.10
C LEU A 220 11.55 -14.60 15.54
N THR A 221 11.92 -15.88 15.61
CA THR A 221 11.02 -16.96 16.03
C THR A 221 10.51 -16.75 17.45
N SER A 222 11.36 -16.25 18.36
CA SER A 222 10.97 -16.05 19.77
C SER A 222 10.02 -14.87 19.99
N THR A 223 9.81 -14.02 18.99
CA THR A 223 8.99 -12.80 19.12
C THR A 223 7.79 -12.80 18.17
N ALA A 224 8.00 -13.12 16.89
CA ALA A 224 7.04 -12.84 15.86
C ALA A 224 5.79 -13.74 15.86
N HIS A 225 5.82 -14.91 16.52
CA HIS A 225 4.63 -15.75 16.66
C HIS A 225 3.50 -15.11 17.47
N ALA A 226 3.80 -14.10 18.29
CA ALA A 226 2.79 -13.35 19.02
C ALA A 226 2.17 -12.19 18.22
N TRP A 227 2.66 -11.92 17.01
CA TRP A 227 2.23 -10.79 16.21
C TRP A 227 1.02 -11.12 15.35
N ASP A 228 -0.04 -10.33 15.51
CA ASP A 228 -1.21 -10.34 14.64
C ASP A 228 -1.22 -9.03 13.84
N GLY A 229 -1.27 -9.13 12.52
CA GLY A 229 -1.26 -7.96 11.64
C GLY A 229 -0.72 -8.27 10.25
N GLY A 230 -0.64 -7.21 9.43
CA GLY A 230 0.03 -7.24 8.13
C GLY A 230 1.37 -6.53 8.23
N PHE A 231 2.48 -7.21 7.90
CA PHE A 231 3.79 -6.61 8.11
C PHE A 231 4.91 -7.09 7.18
N VAL A 232 5.81 -6.15 6.88
CA VAL A 232 7.19 -6.40 6.47
C VAL A 232 8.08 -5.60 7.41
N ILE A 233 8.81 -6.28 8.30
CA ILE A 233 9.71 -5.68 9.28
C ILE A 233 11.14 -5.91 8.84
N CYS A 234 11.89 -4.81 8.72
CA CYS A 234 13.28 -4.77 8.28
C CYS A 234 14.17 -4.31 9.43
N GLY A 235 15.31 -4.97 9.62
CA GLY A 235 16.25 -4.59 10.66
C GLY A 235 17.70 -4.91 10.33
N ALA A 236 18.60 -4.22 11.04
CA ALA A 236 20.02 -4.51 11.03
C ALA A 236 20.59 -4.35 12.43
N THR A 237 21.46 -5.30 12.85
CA THR A 237 22.25 -5.18 14.07
C THR A 237 23.43 -4.24 13.82
N GLY A 238 23.96 -3.63 14.89
CA GLY A 238 25.19 -2.84 14.79
C GLY A 238 26.44 -3.68 14.49
N SER A 239 26.36 -5.00 14.60
CA SER A 239 27.41 -5.94 14.21
C SER A 239 27.39 -6.30 12.72
N GLY A 240 26.27 -6.07 12.03
CA GLY A 240 26.20 -6.27 10.60
C GLY A 240 25.28 -7.39 10.10
N ASP A 241 24.46 -7.99 10.98
CA ASP A 241 23.39 -8.88 10.55
C ASP A 241 22.21 -8.06 10.06
N MET A 242 21.62 -8.44 8.94
CA MET A 242 20.49 -7.79 8.31
C MET A 242 19.34 -8.78 8.13
N PHE A 243 18.10 -8.36 8.34
CA PHE A 243 16.93 -9.20 8.13
C PHE A 243 15.72 -8.42 7.60
N ALA A 244 14.84 -9.14 6.92
CA ALA A 244 13.49 -8.70 6.61
C ALA A 244 12.53 -9.87 6.83
N LEU A 245 11.52 -9.71 7.68
CA LEU A 245 10.49 -10.70 7.98
C LEU A 245 9.15 -10.24 7.41
N ARG A 246 8.45 -11.14 6.73
CA ARG A 246 7.10 -10.91 6.18
C ARG A 246 6.05 -11.69 6.96
N ASP A 247 4.85 -11.13 7.11
CA ASP A 247 3.70 -11.78 7.72
C ASP A 247 3.33 -13.12 7.05
N SER A 248 2.69 -14.03 7.80
CA SER A 248 2.36 -15.39 7.35
C SER A 248 1.33 -15.46 6.23
N HIS A 249 0.51 -14.44 6.06
CA HIS A 249 -0.54 -14.37 5.03
C HIS A 249 -0.11 -13.60 3.78
N GLY A 250 1.08 -12.96 3.82
CA GLY A 250 1.61 -12.15 2.73
C GLY A 250 0.81 -10.87 2.48
N ILE A 251 0.15 -10.34 3.49
CA ILE A 251 -0.69 -9.13 3.39
C ILE A 251 0.12 -7.99 2.79
N ARG A 252 1.35 -7.76 3.31
CA ARG A 252 2.26 -6.73 2.80
C ARG A 252 3.21 -7.27 1.75
N PRO A 253 3.48 -6.51 0.67
CA PRO A 253 4.38 -6.93 -0.39
C PRO A 253 5.85 -6.73 0.02
N ALA A 254 6.69 -7.71 -0.33
CA ALA A 254 8.14 -7.62 -0.21
C ALA A 254 8.80 -8.41 -1.33
N PHE A 255 9.74 -7.76 -2.02
CA PHE A 255 10.50 -8.35 -3.12
C PHE A 255 11.98 -8.18 -2.86
N TYR A 256 12.78 -9.15 -3.29
CA TYR A 256 14.22 -9.11 -3.12
C TYR A 256 14.97 -9.61 -4.35
N TYR A 257 16.20 -9.16 -4.45
CA TYR A 257 17.19 -9.57 -5.44
C TYR A 257 18.55 -9.70 -4.75
N TYR A 258 19.35 -10.61 -5.21
CA TYR A 258 20.76 -10.66 -4.85
C TYR A 258 21.60 -11.28 -5.96
N ASP A 259 22.85 -10.83 -6.01
CA ASP A 259 23.94 -11.41 -6.79
C ASP A 259 25.20 -11.50 -5.92
N ASP A 260 26.39 -11.57 -6.52
CA ASP A 260 27.67 -11.63 -5.81
C ASP A 260 28.15 -10.27 -5.29
N GLU A 261 27.47 -9.17 -5.61
CA GLU A 261 27.83 -7.80 -5.22
C GLU A 261 26.86 -7.18 -4.21
N ILE A 262 25.55 -7.47 -4.34
CA ILE A 262 24.51 -6.73 -3.62
C ILE A 262 23.33 -7.61 -3.27
N VAL A 263 22.76 -7.38 -2.09
CA VAL A 263 21.42 -7.84 -1.74
C VAL A 263 20.51 -6.62 -1.64
N VAL A 264 19.34 -6.68 -2.25
CA VAL A 264 18.34 -5.60 -2.22
C VAL A 264 16.98 -6.17 -1.85
N LEU A 265 16.25 -5.47 -0.99
CA LEU A 265 14.82 -5.70 -0.74
C LEU A 265 14.06 -4.39 -0.90
N ALA A 266 12.88 -4.46 -1.47
CA ALA A 266 11.96 -3.32 -1.60
C ALA A 266 10.49 -3.79 -1.53
N SER A 267 9.58 -2.86 -1.25
CA SER A 267 8.15 -3.15 -1.24
C SER A 267 7.60 -3.47 -2.63
N GLU A 268 8.26 -3.03 -3.71
CA GLU A 268 7.76 -3.18 -5.08
C GLU A 268 8.82 -3.78 -6.02
N ARG A 269 8.42 -4.80 -6.78
CA ARG A 269 9.28 -5.49 -7.76
C ARG A 269 9.83 -4.57 -8.85
N PRO A 270 9.01 -3.72 -9.52
CA PRO A 270 9.50 -2.89 -10.62
C PRO A 270 10.53 -1.83 -10.17
N VAL A 271 10.54 -1.50 -8.89
CA VAL A 271 11.53 -0.60 -8.32
C VAL A 271 12.92 -1.23 -8.37
N ILE A 272 13.05 -2.48 -7.93
CA ILE A 272 14.32 -3.24 -7.99
C ILE A 272 14.76 -3.41 -9.44
N GLN A 273 13.81 -3.81 -10.33
CA GLN A 273 14.10 -3.98 -11.75
C GLN A 273 14.68 -2.71 -12.39
N THR A 274 14.04 -1.56 -12.12
CA THR A 274 14.45 -0.28 -12.70
C THR A 274 15.79 0.19 -12.15
N VAL A 275 16.01 0.08 -10.82
CA VAL A 275 17.22 0.62 -10.17
C VAL A 275 18.47 -0.22 -10.46
N LEU A 276 18.30 -1.53 -10.59
CA LEU A 276 19.42 -2.45 -10.84
C LEU A 276 19.52 -2.90 -12.30
N ASN A 277 18.52 -2.56 -13.14
CA ASN A 277 18.41 -3.02 -14.52
C ASN A 277 18.44 -4.56 -14.64
N VAL A 278 17.62 -5.24 -13.83
CA VAL A 278 17.54 -6.70 -13.77
C VAL A 278 16.22 -7.21 -14.34
N ALA A 279 16.21 -8.45 -14.84
CA ALA A 279 15.01 -9.04 -15.41
C ALA A 279 13.99 -9.41 -14.33
N ARG A 280 12.69 -9.44 -14.71
CA ARG A 280 11.59 -9.80 -13.79
C ARG A 280 11.82 -11.14 -13.08
N ARG A 281 12.33 -12.14 -13.80
CA ARG A 281 12.58 -13.50 -13.27
C ARG A 281 13.64 -13.54 -12.17
N ASP A 282 14.51 -12.54 -12.09
CA ASP A 282 15.61 -12.48 -11.13
C ASP A 282 15.17 -11.83 -9.82
N VAL A 283 14.07 -11.05 -9.84
CA VAL A 283 13.48 -10.43 -8.64
C VAL A 283 12.41 -11.36 -8.06
N ARG A 284 12.66 -11.84 -6.85
CA ARG A 284 11.82 -12.81 -6.15
C ARG A 284 10.90 -12.12 -5.16
N GLU A 285 9.70 -12.64 -4.98
CA GLU A 285 8.84 -12.28 -3.86
C GLU A 285 9.32 -13.02 -2.60
N LEU A 286 9.38 -12.32 -1.46
CA LEU A 286 9.65 -12.97 -0.18
C LEU A 286 8.43 -13.79 0.22
N THR A 287 8.62 -15.09 0.42
CA THR A 287 7.53 -16.01 0.79
C THR A 287 6.85 -15.55 2.09
N PRO A 288 5.51 -15.58 2.19
CA PRO A 288 4.81 -15.30 3.43
C PRO A 288 5.36 -16.15 4.59
N GLY A 289 5.44 -15.57 5.78
CA GLY A 289 5.98 -16.22 6.97
C GLY A 289 7.51 -16.35 7.02
N SER A 290 8.20 -15.98 5.93
CA SER A 290 9.65 -16.16 5.82
C SER A 290 10.43 -14.88 6.11
N ALA A 291 11.68 -15.06 6.52
CA ALA A 291 12.67 -13.99 6.64
C ALA A 291 13.81 -14.16 5.64
N LEU A 292 14.14 -13.08 4.94
CA LEU A 292 15.42 -12.90 4.27
C LEU A 292 16.42 -12.42 5.33
N MET A 293 17.52 -13.13 5.49
CA MET A 293 18.58 -12.79 6.44
C MET A 293 19.93 -12.78 5.72
N VAL A 294 20.74 -11.78 6.05
CA VAL A 294 22.13 -11.68 5.60
C VAL A 294 23.00 -11.54 6.83
N SER A 295 23.86 -12.53 7.08
CA SER A 295 24.75 -12.48 8.23
C SER A 295 25.83 -11.41 8.08
N LYS A 296 26.51 -11.06 9.18
CA LYS A 296 27.68 -10.18 9.19
C LYS A 296 28.69 -10.56 8.08
N ASN A 297 28.91 -11.85 7.86
CA ASN A 297 29.86 -12.37 6.86
C ASN A 297 29.28 -12.46 5.43
N GLY A 298 28.09 -11.91 5.18
CA GLY A 298 27.48 -11.86 3.85
C GLY A 298 26.75 -13.16 3.43
N GLN A 299 26.58 -14.14 4.31
CA GLN A 299 25.81 -15.34 4.00
C GLN A 299 24.32 -15.00 3.91
N ILE A 300 23.70 -15.30 2.77
CA ILE A 300 22.30 -15.03 2.48
C ILE A 300 21.49 -16.29 2.76
N THR A 301 20.42 -16.14 3.54
CA THR A 301 19.47 -17.21 3.82
C THR A 301 18.03 -16.69 3.76
N VAL A 302 17.14 -17.50 3.20
CA VAL A 302 15.68 -17.30 3.32
C VAL A 302 15.16 -18.48 4.13
N ARG A 303 14.55 -18.19 5.28
CA ARG A 303 14.07 -19.22 6.20
C ARG A 303 12.63 -18.95 6.56
N ASP A 304 11.86 -20.01 6.61
CA ASP A 304 10.53 -19.99 7.22
C ASP A 304 10.66 -19.77 8.73
N ILE A 305 9.95 -18.74 9.24
CA ILE A 305 9.95 -18.34 10.66
C ILE A 305 8.58 -18.57 11.29
N LEU A 306 7.49 -18.24 10.56
CA LEU A 306 6.12 -18.22 11.09
C LEU A 306 5.24 -19.34 10.50
N GLY A 307 5.70 -20.01 9.46
CA GLY A 307 4.87 -20.84 8.61
C GLY A 307 4.10 -19.99 7.57
N GLU A 308 3.88 -20.57 6.40
CA GLU A 308 3.01 -19.97 5.37
C GLU A 308 1.55 -20.24 5.74
N GLY A 309 0.80 -19.18 6.01
CA GLY A 309 -0.64 -19.23 6.22
C GLY A 309 -1.41 -19.21 4.90
N ASP A 310 -2.74 -19.11 4.99
CA ASP A 310 -3.59 -18.88 3.82
C ASP A 310 -3.15 -17.63 3.07
N ASN A 311 -3.12 -17.69 1.74
CA ASN A 311 -2.80 -16.53 0.92
C ASN A 311 -3.87 -15.45 1.11
N ARG A 312 -3.48 -14.32 1.70
CA ARG A 312 -4.30 -13.12 1.92
C ARG A 312 -3.60 -11.85 1.45
N ARG A 313 -2.81 -11.96 0.37
CA ARG A 313 -2.19 -10.79 -0.26
C ARG A 313 -3.24 -9.75 -0.57
N CYS A 314 -2.98 -8.51 -0.19
CA CYS A 314 -3.90 -7.38 -0.30
C CYS A 314 -4.28 -7.11 -1.76
N SER A 315 -5.57 -7.15 -2.10
CA SER A 315 -6.06 -6.82 -3.44
C SER A 315 -6.02 -5.32 -3.73
N PHE A 316 -6.08 -4.45 -2.71
CA PHE A 316 -5.90 -3.00 -2.89
C PHE A 316 -4.49 -2.62 -3.36
N GLU A 317 -3.49 -3.42 -2.99
CA GLU A 317 -2.15 -3.29 -3.58
C GLU A 317 -2.20 -3.41 -5.10
N ARG A 318 -3.02 -4.31 -5.62
CA ARG A 318 -3.16 -4.55 -7.06
C ARG A 318 -4.01 -3.46 -7.72
N ILE A 319 -5.09 -3.05 -7.08
CA ILE A 319 -6.03 -2.05 -7.60
C ILE A 319 -5.41 -0.65 -7.58
N TYR A 320 -4.76 -0.26 -6.47
CA TYR A 320 -4.42 1.14 -6.20
C TYR A 320 -2.94 1.40 -5.85
N PHE A 321 -2.39 0.78 -4.79
CA PHE A 321 -1.13 1.25 -4.19
C PHE A 321 0.11 0.94 -5.01
N SER A 322 0.25 -0.30 -5.49
CA SER A 322 1.43 -0.73 -6.22
C SER A 322 1.52 -0.10 -7.60
N ARG A 323 2.73 0.03 -8.12
CA ARG A 323 2.98 0.64 -9.43
C ARG A 323 2.38 -0.18 -10.55
N GLY A 324 1.63 0.48 -11.43
CA GLY A 324 1.06 -0.14 -12.64
C GLY A 324 2.12 -0.58 -13.68
N SER A 325 3.39 -0.27 -13.45
CA SER A 325 4.50 -0.76 -14.29
C SER A 325 4.95 -2.20 -13.95
N ASP A 326 4.42 -2.84 -12.90
CA ASP A 326 4.57 -4.28 -12.70
C ASP A 326 3.71 -5.03 -13.74
N ALA A 327 4.30 -5.98 -14.45
CA ALA A 327 3.63 -6.70 -15.53
C ALA A 327 2.40 -7.50 -15.08
N ASP A 328 2.36 -8.00 -13.84
CA ASP A 328 1.22 -8.72 -13.29
C ASP A 328 0.11 -7.72 -12.95
N ILE A 329 0.45 -6.65 -12.23
CA ILE A 329 -0.48 -5.58 -11.85
C ILE A 329 -1.07 -4.90 -13.09
N TYR A 330 -0.25 -4.67 -14.11
CA TYR A 330 -0.72 -4.12 -15.38
C TYR A 330 -1.83 -4.96 -16.00
N ARG A 331 -1.61 -6.30 -16.10
CA ARG A 331 -2.61 -7.23 -16.63
C ARG A 331 -3.86 -7.31 -15.75
N GLU A 332 -3.67 -7.35 -14.43
CA GLU A 332 -4.76 -7.39 -13.44
C GLU A 332 -5.64 -6.14 -13.52
N ARG A 333 -5.04 -4.95 -13.60
CA ARG A 333 -5.80 -3.70 -13.77
C ARG A 333 -6.56 -3.65 -15.09
N LYS A 334 -5.97 -4.15 -16.18
CA LYS A 334 -6.70 -4.29 -17.44
C LYS A 334 -7.90 -5.24 -17.30
N ALA A 335 -7.73 -6.37 -16.63
CA ALA A 335 -8.82 -7.32 -16.38
C ALA A 335 -9.93 -6.69 -15.52
N LEU A 336 -9.59 -5.89 -14.49
CA LEU A 336 -10.58 -5.13 -13.71
C LEU A 336 -11.43 -4.22 -14.61
N GLY A 337 -10.80 -3.48 -15.53
CA GLY A 337 -11.50 -2.62 -16.47
C GLY A 337 -12.37 -3.40 -17.47
N SER A 338 -11.89 -4.54 -17.95
CA SER A 338 -12.66 -5.39 -18.87
C SER A 338 -13.90 -5.99 -18.20
N ASN A 339 -13.78 -6.40 -16.95
CA ASN A 339 -14.86 -7.11 -16.24
C ASN A 339 -16.06 -6.23 -15.86
N VAL A 340 -15.94 -4.90 -15.90
CA VAL A 340 -17.08 -3.98 -15.67
C VAL A 340 -17.87 -3.65 -16.94
N VAL A 341 -17.39 -4.03 -18.12
CA VAL A 341 -18.00 -3.68 -19.41
C VAL A 341 -19.44 -4.18 -19.56
N PRO A 342 -19.82 -5.40 -19.14
CA PRO A 342 -21.22 -5.84 -19.24
C PRO A 342 -22.18 -4.90 -18.49
N GLN A 343 -21.83 -4.43 -17.30
CA GLN A 343 -22.63 -3.50 -16.51
C GLN A 343 -22.68 -2.11 -17.17
N ILE A 344 -21.57 -1.65 -17.78
CA ILE A 344 -21.53 -0.40 -18.55
C ILE A 344 -22.52 -0.48 -19.71
N MET A 345 -22.47 -1.57 -20.50
CA MET A 345 -23.37 -1.77 -21.64
C MET A 345 -24.85 -1.78 -21.21
N GLU A 346 -25.18 -2.39 -20.07
CA GLU A 346 -26.54 -2.32 -19.48
C GLU A 346 -26.92 -0.88 -19.13
N SER A 347 -26.02 -0.14 -18.45
CA SER A 347 -26.28 1.24 -17.99
C SER A 347 -26.50 2.24 -19.12
N ILE A 348 -25.77 2.09 -20.23
CA ILE A 348 -25.94 2.95 -21.42
C ILE A 348 -26.99 2.40 -22.43
N GLY A 349 -27.68 1.31 -22.09
CA GLY A 349 -28.67 0.67 -22.98
C GLY A 349 -28.07 0.16 -24.32
N GLY A 350 -26.78 -0.17 -24.34
CA GLY A 350 -26.06 -0.60 -25.55
C GLY A 350 -25.72 0.53 -26.53
N ASP A 351 -25.98 1.79 -26.18
CA ASP A 351 -25.78 2.95 -27.05
C ASP A 351 -24.30 3.40 -27.03
N LEU A 352 -23.47 2.74 -27.86
CA LEU A 352 -22.06 3.11 -28.04
C LEU A 352 -21.86 4.36 -28.89
N ASP A 353 -22.80 4.70 -29.77
CA ASP A 353 -22.66 5.83 -30.72
C ASP A 353 -22.80 7.17 -29.99
N HIS A 354 -23.65 7.24 -28.96
CA HIS A 354 -23.82 8.42 -28.12
C HIS A 354 -23.19 8.24 -26.72
N SER A 355 -22.07 7.55 -26.66
CA SER A 355 -21.32 7.36 -25.42
C SER A 355 -19.86 7.76 -25.56
N VAL A 356 -19.38 8.59 -24.62
CA VAL A 356 -17.99 9.02 -24.52
C VAL A 356 -17.35 8.35 -23.32
N PHE A 357 -16.22 7.70 -23.55
CA PHE A 357 -15.50 6.94 -22.54
C PHE A 357 -14.23 7.66 -22.09
N SER A 358 -14.04 7.79 -20.78
CA SER A 358 -12.91 8.46 -20.17
C SER A 358 -12.52 7.84 -18.84
N PHE A 359 -11.53 8.42 -18.16
CA PHE A 359 -11.08 7.97 -16.84
C PHE A 359 -10.73 9.16 -15.93
N ILE A 360 -10.72 8.91 -14.64
CA ILE A 360 -10.23 9.86 -13.64
C ILE A 360 -8.71 9.63 -13.45
N PRO A 361 -7.86 10.63 -13.78
CA PRO A 361 -6.42 10.48 -13.64
C PRO A 361 -5.99 10.33 -12.15
N ASN A 362 -4.93 9.53 -11.81
CA ASN A 362 -4.03 8.83 -12.74
C ASN A 362 -4.15 7.31 -12.62
N THR A 363 -4.57 6.75 -11.45
CA THR A 363 -4.47 5.31 -11.13
C THR A 363 -5.36 4.45 -12.00
N ALA A 364 -6.52 4.97 -12.41
CA ALA A 364 -7.51 4.28 -13.23
C ALA A 364 -7.09 4.09 -14.71
N GLU A 365 -6.01 4.73 -15.18
CA GLU A 365 -5.60 4.71 -16.60
C GLU A 365 -5.44 3.30 -17.16
N VAL A 366 -4.83 2.37 -16.41
CA VAL A 366 -4.60 1.00 -16.89
C VAL A 366 -5.91 0.21 -16.93
N ALA A 367 -6.81 0.40 -15.96
CA ALA A 367 -8.15 -0.19 -15.98
C ALA A 367 -8.98 0.36 -17.15
N PHE A 368 -8.84 1.66 -17.44
CA PHE A 368 -9.46 2.29 -18.61
C PHE A 368 -9.01 1.65 -19.93
N ILE A 369 -7.72 1.37 -20.11
CA ILE A 369 -7.22 0.66 -21.30
C ILE A 369 -7.93 -0.69 -21.44
N GLY A 370 -8.05 -1.46 -20.37
CA GLY A 370 -8.75 -2.75 -20.41
C GLY A 370 -10.25 -2.63 -20.69
N MET A 371 -10.90 -1.59 -20.16
CA MET A 371 -12.29 -1.26 -20.46
C MET A 371 -12.49 -0.95 -21.95
N VAL A 372 -11.64 -0.10 -22.52
CA VAL A 372 -11.70 0.26 -23.95
C VAL A 372 -11.49 -0.95 -24.85
N GLU A 373 -10.48 -1.78 -24.59
CA GLU A 373 -10.25 -3.02 -25.35
C GLU A 373 -11.46 -3.95 -25.35
N ALA A 374 -12.13 -4.11 -24.21
CA ALA A 374 -13.32 -4.95 -24.11
C ALA A 374 -14.55 -4.32 -24.79
N LEU A 375 -14.69 -2.99 -24.75
CA LEU A 375 -15.73 -2.26 -25.50
C LEU A 375 -15.50 -2.36 -27.01
N GLU A 376 -14.26 -2.28 -27.50
CA GLU A 376 -13.91 -2.47 -28.90
C GLU A 376 -14.29 -3.89 -29.36
N GLN A 377 -13.99 -4.91 -28.57
CA GLN A 377 -14.41 -6.29 -28.86
C GLN A 377 -15.95 -6.42 -28.94
N ASN A 378 -16.68 -5.74 -28.05
CA ASN A 378 -18.15 -5.68 -28.13
C ASN A 378 -18.64 -4.99 -29.40
N LEU A 379 -18.03 -3.86 -29.77
CA LEU A 379 -18.37 -3.14 -30.99
C LEU A 379 -18.11 -3.99 -32.23
N ASP A 380 -17.00 -4.70 -32.29
CA ASP A 380 -16.66 -5.59 -33.41
C ASP A 380 -17.63 -6.78 -33.51
N ARG A 381 -18.10 -7.33 -32.37
CA ARG A 381 -19.17 -8.34 -32.37
C ARG A 381 -20.47 -7.78 -32.95
N LEU A 382 -20.88 -6.57 -32.51
CA LEU A 382 -22.06 -5.90 -33.01
C LEU A 382 -21.98 -5.59 -34.51
N LYS A 383 -20.82 -5.12 -35.01
CA LYS A 383 -20.56 -4.92 -36.44
C LYS A 383 -20.73 -6.24 -37.21
N THR A 384 -20.15 -7.32 -36.71
CA THR A 384 -20.26 -8.65 -37.33
C THR A 384 -21.71 -9.12 -37.42
N GLU A 385 -22.47 -8.97 -36.34
CA GLU A 385 -23.90 -9.30 -36.29
C GLU A 385 -24.70 -8.47 -37.30
N GLN A 386 -24.44 -7.16 -37.40
CA GLN A 386 -25.10 -6.25 -38.35
C GLN A 386 -24.76 -6.62 -39.82
N ILE A 387 -23.49 -6.91 -40.12
CA ILE A 387 -23.07 -7.33 -41.45
C ILE A 387 -23.76 -8.65 -41.87
N LEU A 388 -23.78 -9.63 -40.97
CA LEU A 388 -24.44 -10.92 -41.22
C LEU A 388 -25.96 -10.72 -41.42
N LYS A 389 -26.60 -9.88 -40.64
CA LYS A 389 -28.01 -9.53 -40.79
C LYS A 389 -28.26 -8.86 -42.16
N ALA A 390 -27.53 -7.80 -42.49
CA ALA A 390 -27.66 -7.08 -43.76
C ALA A 390 -27.43 -8.01 -44.97
N LYS A 391 -26.49 -8.95 -44.85
CA LYS A 391 -26.26 -9.98 -45.88
C LYS A 391 -27.45 -10.90 -46.03
N ASN A 392 -28.03 -11.37 -44.95
CA ASN A 392 -29.19 -12.27 -44.97
C ASN A 392 -30.45 -11.56 -45.51
N ASP A 393 -30.61 -10.27 -45.17
CA ASP A 393 -31.74 -9.43 -45.61
C ASP A 393 -31.55 -8.93 -47.04
N GLY A 394 -30.39 -9.18 -47.68
CA GLY A 394 -30.08 -8.72 -49.04
C GLY A 394 -29.83 -7.21 -49.16
N THR A 395 -29.58 -6.54 -48.06
CA THR A 395 -29.37 -5.08 -48.00
C THR A 395 -27.89 -4.68 -47.86
N LEU A 396 -26.99 -5.66 -47.90
CA LEU A 396 -25.54 -5.40 -47.76
C LEU A 396 -24.97 -4.90 -49.08
N ASP A 397 -24.76 -3.61 -49.18
CA ASP A 397 -24.00 -2.96 -50.25
C ASP A 397 -22.70 -2.31 -49.70
N GLU A 398 -21.91 -1.71 -50.58
CA GLU A 398 -20.65 -1.07 -50.20
C GLU A 398 -20.86 0.12 -49.22
N ALA A 399 -21.94 0.87 -49.36
CA ALA A 399 -22.27 1.99 -48.53
C ALA A 399 -22.62 1.52 -47.10
N THR A 400 -23.51 0.54 -46.99
CA THR A 400 -23.90 -0.09 -45.72
C THR A 400 -22.70 -0.73 -45.01
N LEU A 401 -21.84 -1.43 -45.80
CA LEU A 401 -20.63 -2.02 -45.22
C LEU A 401 -19.67 -0.94 -44.67
N ARG A 402 -19.47 0.14 -45.41
CA ARG A 402 -18.61 1.24 -44.97
C ARG A 402 -19.16 1.94 -43.72
N GLU A 403 -20.48 2.13 -43.65
CA GLU A 403 -21.15 2.70 -42.47
C GLU A 403 -20.93 1.84 -41.22
N ILE A 404 -21.22 0.53 -41.31
CA ILE A 404 -21.04 -0.41 -40.19
C ILE A 404 -19.56 -0.45 -39.74
N MET A 405 -18.63 -0.58 -40.70
CA MET A 405 -17.19 -0.65 -40.39
C MET A 405 -16.63 0.67 -39.90
N GLY A 406 -17.22 1.78 -40.32
CA GLY A 406 -16.82 3.13 -39.91
C GLY A 406 -17.13 3.50 -38.45
N ARG A 407 -18.00 2.73 -37.77
CA ARG A 407 -18.32 2.95 -36.36
C ARG A 407 -17.08 2.81 -35.48
N LYS A 408 -16.89 3.74 -34.55
CA LYS A 408 -15.76 3.77 -33.62
C LYS A 408 -16.25 4.17 -32.24
N LEU A 409 -15.56 3.71 -31.22
CA LEU A 409 -15.77 4.21 -29.86
C LEU A 409 -15.27 5.67 -29.79
N ARG A 410 -15.97 6.48 -29.02
CA ARG A 410 -15.55 7.85 -28.67
C ARG A 410 -14.78 7.81 -27.36
N VAL A 411 -13.45 7.73 -27.48
CA VAL A 411 -12.51 7.63 -26.36
C VAL A 411 -11.82 8.95 -26.21
N GLU A 412 -12.09 9.67 -25.11
CA GLU A 412 -11.65 11.04 -24.93
C GLU A 412 -11.01 11.24 -23.54
N LYS A 413 -10.03 12.13 -23.45
CA LYS A 413 -9.47 12.56 -22.19
C LYS A 413 -10.26 13.74 -21.64
N VAL A 414 -11.33 13.44 -20.91
CA VAL A 414 -12.26 14.45 -20.37
C VAL A 414 -11.67 15.20 -19.18
N ALA A 415 -11.04 14.50 -18.25
CA ALA A 415 -10.45 15.08 -17.06
C ALA A 415 -8.92 15.10 -17.15
N ILE A 416 -8.32 16.24 -16.88
CA ILE A 416 -6.87 16.44 -16.80
C ILE A 416 -6.56 16.95 -15.39
N LYS A 417 -5.70 16.23 -14.67
CA LYS A 417 -5.30 16.65 -13.32
C LYS A 417 -4.23 17.73 -13.40
N ASP A 418 -4.52 18.93 -12.90
CA ASP A 418 -3.52 19.98 -12.75
C ASP A 418 -2.66 19.72 -11.51
N ILE A 419 -1.40 19.36 -11.73
CA ILE A 419 -0.42 19.05 -10.69
C ILE A 419 -0.03 20.29 -9.87
N LYS A 420 -0.25 21.51 -10.39
CA LYS A 420 0.16 22.78 -9.75
C LYS A 420 -0.84 23.27 -8.71
N LEU A 421 -2.13 22.94 -8.84
CA LEU A 421 -3.15 23.31 -7.87
C LEU A 421 -3.05 22.40 -6.62
N ARG A 422 -2.45 22.95 -5.55
CA ARG A 422 -2.33 22.27 -4.24
C ARG A 422 -3.44 22.79 -3.34
N THR A 423 -4.40 21.93 -3.01
CA THR A 423 -5.55 22.23 -2.13
C THR A 423 -5.19 22.53 -0.67
N PHE A 424 -3.90 22.66 -0.34
CA PHE A 424 -3.40 22.82 1.03
C PHE A 424 -3.31 24.26 1.53
N ILE A 425 -3.59 25.26 0.68
CA ILE A 425 -3.35 26.68 1.03
C ILE A 425 -4.60 27.35 1.60
N ALA A 426 -5.76 26.69 1.61
CA ALA A 426 -7.00 27.30 2.03
C ALA A 426 -7.68 26.57 3.18
N GLU A 427 -8.12 27.31 4.19
CA GLU A 427 -8.96 26.84 5.30
C GLU A 427 -10.44 27.19 5.04
N GLY A 428 -11.39 26.31 5.45
CA GLY A 428 -12.81 26.59 5.42
C GLY A 428 -13.51 26.45 4.05
N GLU A 429 -14.50 27.30 3.75
CA GLU A 429 -15.32 27.26 2.53
C GLU A 429 -14.54 27.37 1.23
N SER A 430 -13.40 28.09 1.24
CA SER A 430 -12.50 28.21 0.09
C SER A 430 -11.86 26.87 -0.33
N ARG A 431 -11.81 25.87 0.56
CA ARG A 431 -11.30 24.53 0.25
C ARG A 431 -12.23 23.76 -0.70
N ASN A 432 -13.54 23.96 -0.57
CA ASN A 432 -14.53 23.33 -1.45
C ASN A 432 -14.49 23.89 -2.86
N ASP A 433 -14.26 25.21 -3.01
CA ASP A 433 -14.09 25.86 -4.30
C ASP A 433 -12.80 25.39 -4.99
N LEU A 434 -11.69 25.30 -4.26
CA LEU A 434 -10.43 24.78 -4.80
C LEU A 434 -10.51 23.30 -5.20
N ALA A 435 -11.28 22.48 -4.47
CA ALA A 435 -11.50 21.08 -4.81
C ALA A 435 -12.20 20.92 -6.17
N ALA A 436 -13.07 21.85 -6.55
CA ALA A 436 -13.75 21.86 -7.84
C ALA A 436 -12.82 22.22 -9.03
N HIS A 437 -11.64 22.77 -8.76
CA HIS A 437 -10.66 23.19 -9.77
C HIS A 437 -9.39 22.32 -9.81
N VAL A 438 -9.37 21.18 -9.13
CA VAL A 438 -8.23 20.23 -9.17
C VAL A 438 -8.07 19.58 -10.55
N TYR A 439 -9.16 19.52 -11.31
CA TYR A 439 -9.18 18.96 -12.65
C TYR A 439 -9.59 20.01 -13.67
N ASP A 440 -8.86 20.09 -14.76
CA ASP A 440 -9.28 20.75 -15.98
C ASP A 440 -10.19 19.82 -16.78
N VAL A 441 -11.13 20.41 -17.51
CA VAL A 441 -12.11 19.69 -18.33
C VAL A 441 -11.96 20.06 -19.79
N THR A 442 -11.96 19.05 -20.65
CA THR A 442 -11.95 19.26 -22.10
C THR A 442 -13.37 19.55 -22.59
N TYR A 443 -13.65 20.81 -22.90
CA TYR A 443 -14.95 21.22 -23.41
C TYR A 443 -15.13 20.90 -24.91
N GLY A 444 -16.38 20.75 -25.34
CA GLY A 444 -16.74 20.57 -26.76
C GLY A 444 -16.63 19.14 -27.30
N ILE A 445 -16.32 18.16 -26.45
CA ILE A 445 -16.23 16.74 -26.81
C ILE A 445 -17.52 15.97 -26.52
N ILE A 446 -18.47 16.58 -25.79
CA ILE A 446 -19.77 16.01 -25.43
C ILE A 446 -20.87 16.75 -26.20
N THR A 447 -21.82 16.02 -26.77
CA THR A 447 -23.04 16.59 -27.34
C THR A 447 -24.07 16.77 -26.21
N ASN A 448 -24.38 18.04 -25.90
CA ASN A 448 -25.23 18.42 -24.77
C ASN A 448 -26.58 17.67 -24.79
N ASN A 449 -26.95 17.10 -23.67
CA ASN A 449 -28.21 16.38 -23.42
C ASN A 449 -28.48 15.17 -24.35
N VAL A 450 -27.45 14.73 -25.09
CA VAL A 450 -27.51 13.57 -25.99
C VAL A 450 -26.57 12.48 -25.51
N ASP A 451 -25.32 12.82 -25.28
CA ASP A 451 -24.29 11.84 -24.98
C ASP A 451 -24.34 11.34 -23.53
N ASN A 452 -24.03 10.05 -23.35
CA ASN A 452 -23.63 9.48 -22.06
C ASN A 452 -22.14 9.74 -21.85
N LEU A 453 -21.76 10.10 -20.66
CA LEU A 453 -20.37 10.24 -20.26
C LEU A 453 -20.01 9.14 -19.27
N VAL A 454 -19.21 8.17 -19.70
CA VAL A 454 -18.76 7.04 -18.89
C VAL A 454 -17.34 7.30 -18.43
N VAL A 455 -17.11 7.38 -17.13
CA VAL A 455 -15.79 7.61 -16.54
C VAL A 455 -15.44 6.50 -15.54
N ILE A 456 -14.28 5.89 -15.72
CA ILE A 456 -13.76 4.87 -14.77
C ILE A 456 -12.81 5.52 -13.77
N ASP A 457 -12.97 5.13 -12.50
CA ASP A 457 -12.06 5.42 -11.40
C ASP A 457 -11.56 4.12 -10.75
N ASP A 458 -10.52 4.19 -9.93
CA ASP A 458 -9.97 3.02 -9.24
C ASP A 458 -10.87 2.53 -8.09
N SER A 459 -11.38 3.44 -7.28
CA SER A 459 -12.23 3.11 -6.13
C SER A 459 -13.07 4.30 -5.65
N ILE A 460 -14.25 4.00 -5.09
CA ILE A 460 -15.12 4.97 -4.43
C ILE A 460 -15.28 4.53 -2.96
N VAL A 461 -14.69 5.28 -2.03
CA VAL A 461 -14.67 4.94 -0.60
C VAL A 461 -15.62 5.82 0.20
N ARG A 462 -15.33 7.10 0.33
CA ARG A 462 -16.12 8.06 1.14
C ARG A 462 -17.17 8.81 0.33
N GLY A 463 -17.01 8.89 -0.98
CA GLY A 463 -17.89 9.61 -1.90
C GLY A 463 -17.76 11.13 -1.87
N THR A 464 -16.97 11.71 -0.98
CA THR A 464 -16.84 13.17 -0.83
C THR A 464 -16.24 13.81 -2.08
N THR A 465 -15.14 13.25 -2.60
CA THR A 465 -14.50 13.71 -3.84
C THR A 465 -15.43 13.55 -5.03
N LEU A 466 -16.14 12.41 -5.09
CA LEU A 466 -17.09 12.15 -6.17
C LEU A 466 -18.17 13.22 -6.19
N LYS A 467 -18.78 13.54 -5.04
CA LYS A 467 -19.84 14.56 -4.93
C LYS A 467 -19.32 15.98 -5.19
N GLN A 468 -18.26 16.37 -4.49
CA GLN A 468 -17.82 17.78 -4.45
C GLN A 468 -17.03 18.20 -5.68
N SER A 469 -16.32 17.28 -6.32
CA SER A 469 -15.44 17.59 -7.45
C SER A 469 -15.89 16.89 -8.73
N ILE A 470 -15.89 15.56 -8.77
CA ILE A 470 -16.00 14.81 -10.01
C ILE A 470 -17.37 15.02 -10.68
N LEU A 471 -18.47 14.73 -9.98
CA LEU A 471 -19.82 14.86 -10.56
C LEU A 471 -20.10 16.30 -11.01
N ARG A 472 -19.77 17.30 -10.19
CA ARG A 472 -19.98 18.72 -10.53
C ARG A 472 -19.13 19.14 -11.73
N MET A 473 -17.91 18.63 -11.83
CA MET A 473 -17.03 18.90 -12.96
C MET A 473 -17.59 18.30 -14.25
N LEU A 474 -18.03 17.04 -14.21
CA LEU A 474 -18.58 16.34 -15.38
C LEU A 474 -19.92 16.92 -15.82
N ASP A 475 -20.77 17.34 -14.87
CA ASP A 475 -22.07 17.97 -15.16
C ASP A 475 -21.97 19.30 -15.94
N ARG A 476 -20.82 20.02 -15.82
CA ARG A 476 -20.54 21.23 -16.62
C ARG A 476 -20.47 20.98 -18.13
N LEU A 477 -20.28 19.73 -18.54
CA LEU A 477 -20.30 19.32 -19.94
C LEU A 477 -21.71 19.05 -20.48
N HIS A 478 -22.73 19.14 -19.61
CA HIS A 478 -24.12 18.89 -19.92
C HIS A 478 -24.41 17.54 -20.60
N PRO A 479 -23.86 16.41 -20.13
CA PRO A 479 -24.20 15.10 -20.67
C PRO A 479 -25.65 14.76 -20.34
N ARG A 480 -26.27 13.86 -21.12
CA ARG A 480 -27.56 13.28 -20.79
C ARG A 480 -27.46 12.44 -19.50
N LYS A 481 -26.42 11.62 -19.41
CA LYS A 481 -26.15 10.72 -18.29
C LYS A 481 -24.66 10.68 -17.96
N ILE A 482 -24.33 10.67 -16.69
CA ILE A 482 -23.00 10.42 -16.17
C ILE A 482 -22.99 9.02 -15.56
N VAL A 483 -22.12 8.15 -16.08
CA VAL A 483 -21.89 6.80 -15.54
C VAL A 483 -20.50 6.78 -14.90
N VAL A 484 -20.45 6.72 -13.57
CA VAL A 484 -19.18 6.58 -12.84
C VAL A 484 -18.94 5.10 -12.57
N VAL A 485 -17.79 4.60 -13.01
CA VAL A 485 -17.42 3.20 -12.89
C VAL A 485 -16.27 3.07 -11.91
N SER A 486 -16.44 2.28 -10.86
CA SER A 486 -15.36 1.88 -9.95
C SER A 486 -14.77 0.55 -10.40
N SER A 487 -13.46 0.51 -10.66
CA SER A 487 -12.78 -0.75 -10.97
C SER A 487 -12.64 -1.69 -9.77
N SER A 488 -12.97 -1.20 -8.56
CA SER A 488 -13.07 -2.00 -7.33
C SER A 488 -14.52 -2.22 -6.90
N PRO A 489 -14.81 -3.28 -6.12
CA PRO A 489 -16.09 -3.44 -5.43
C PRO A 489 -16.36 -2.32 -4.42
N GLN A 490 -17.58 -2.27 -3.88
CA GLN A 490 -17.95 -1.37 -2.79
C GLN A 490 -17.05 -1.62 -1.57
N VAL A 491 -16.35 -0.59 -1.08
CA VAL A 491 -15.62 -0.66 0.18
C VAL A 491 -16.62 -0.59 1.33
N ARG A 492 -16.78 -1.72 2.05
CA ARG A 492 -17.78 -1.92 3.09
C ARG A 492 -17.22 -1.99 4.49
N TYR A 493 -15.98 -2.50 4.62
CA TYR A 493 -15.36 -2.79 5.90
C TYR A 493 -14.02 -2.06 6.05
N PRO A 494 -13.69 -1.60 7.27
CA PRO A 494 -12.42 -0.95 7.56
C PRO A 494 -11.20 -1.83 7.28
N ASP A 495 -10.06 -1.17 7.00
CA ASP A 495 -8.75 -1.80 7.03
C ASP A 495 -8.05 -1.59 8.38
N TYR A 496 -7.35 -2.62 8.85
CA TYR A 496 -6.55 -2.60 10.07
C TYR A 496 -5.11 -3.03 9.85
N TYR A 497 -4.71 -3.22 8.59
CA TYR A 497 -3.38 -3.69 8.23
C TYR A 497 -2.49 -2.61 7.61
N GLY A 498 -2.93 -1.32 7.64
CA GLY A 498 -2.11 -0.15 7.33
C GLY A 498 -2.63 0.76 6.23
N ILE A 499 -3.83 0.51 5.66
CA ILE A 499 -4.51 1.47 4.79
C ILE A 499 -5.31 2.44 5.66
N ASP A 500 -5.33 3.74 5.33
CA ASP A 500 -6.13 4.73 6.07
C ASP A 500 -7.63 4.64 5.75
N MET A 501 -8.22 3.51 6.09
CA MET A 501 -9.64 3.20 5.95
C MET A 501 -10.16 2.57 7.25
N SER A 502 -9.86 3.16 8.40
CA SER A 502 -10.19 2.57 9.71
C SER A 502 -11.56 2.98 10.26
N ARG A 503 -12.19 4.04 9.72
CA ARG A 503 -13.45 4.61 10.24
C ARG A 503 -14.64 4.17 9.39
N MET A 504 -15.41 3.22 9.90
CA MET A 504 -16.58 2.65 9.22
C MET A 504 -17.61 3.70 8.82
N GLY A 505 -17.93 4.65 9.71
CA GLY A 505 -18.89 5.71 9.46
C GLY A 505 -18.51 6.70 8.34
N GLU A 506 -17.29 6.64 7.80
CA GLU A 506 -16.88 7.45 6.67
C GLU A 506 -17.24 6.81 5.32
N PHE A 507 -17.44 5.50 5.26
CA PHE A 507 -17.72 4.79 4.01
C PHE A 507 -19.11 5.09 3.47
N ILE A 508 -19.17 5.46 2.18
CA ILE A 508 -20.45 5.79 1.55
C ILE A 508 -21.36 4.56 1.44
N ALA A 509 -20.79 3.37 1.20
CA ALA A 509 -21.55 2.12 1.15
C ALA A 509 -22.14 1.77 2.52
N PHE A 510 -21.42 2.02 3.61
CA PHE A 510 -21.95 1.83 4.96
C PHE A 510 -23.09 2.80 5.27
N LYS A 511 -22.89 4.09 4.96
CA LYS A 511 -23.96 5.10 5.13
C LYS A 511 -25.21 4.74 4.33
N ALA A 512 -25.04 4.30 3.08
CA ALA A 512 -26.15 3.89 2.23
C ALA A 512 -26.91 2.68 2.82
N ALA A 513 -26.19 1.66 3.31
CA ALA A 513 -26.81 0.50 3.96
C ALA A 513 -27.57 0.89 5.22
N VAL A 514 -27.03 1.77 6.05
CA VAL A 514 -27.70 2.29 7.26
C VAL A 514 -28.98 3.07 6.90
N GLU A 515 -28.95 3.93 5.88
CA GLU A 515 -30.14 4.65 5.43
C GLU A 515 -31.20 3.70 4.87
N LEU A 516 -30.82 2.71 4.08
CA LEU A 516 -31.75 1.67 3.59
C LEU A 516 -32.40 0.89 4.75
N LEU A 517 -31.66 0.56 5.81
CA LEU A 517 -32.22 -0.09 7.00
C LEU A 517 -33.27 0.79 7.68
N LYS A 518 -33.03 2.09 7.79
CA LYS A 518 -33.97 3.05 8.37
C LYS A 518 -35.25 3.18 7.51
N GLU A 519 -35.10 3.36 6.22
CA GLU A 519 -36.23 3.52 5.27
C GLU A 519 -37.12 2.28 5.20
N ARG A 520 -36.54 1.10 5.33
CA ARG A 520 -37.30 -0.17 5.34
C ARG A 520 -37.83 -0.58 6.72
N GLY A 521 -37.62 0.26 7.74
CA GLY A 521 -38.04 -0.05 9.11
C GLY A 521 -37.27 -1.20 9.76
N MET A 522 -36.06 -1.50 9.27
CA MET A 522 -35.21 -2.61 9.71
C MET A 522 -34.12 -2.17 10.74
N THR A 523 -34.41 -1.14 11.52
CA THR A 523 -33.45 -0.59 12.51
C THR A 523 -33.06 -1.59 13.60
N SER A 524 -33.87 -2.63 13.83
CA SER A 524 -33.52 -3.74 14.74
C SER A 524 -32.23 -4.44 14.34
N VAL A 525 -31.95 -4.56 13.03
CA VAL A 525 -30.71 -5.18 12.54
C VAL A 525 -29.49 -4.46 13.10
N MET A 526 -29.53 -3.13 13.20
CA MET A 526 -28.42 -2.35 13.75
C MET A 526 -28.19 -2.65 15.24
N ARG A 527 -29.27 -2.71 16.03
CA ARG A 527 -29.20 -3.04 17.45
C ARG A 527 -28.72 -4.47 17.66
N ASP A 528 -29.31 -5.42 16.94
CA ASP A 528 -29.01 -6.84 17.08
C ASP A 528 -27.53 -7.12 16.68
N THR A 529 -27.03 -6.42 15.65
CA THR A 529 -25.60 -6.46 15.28
C THR A 529 -24.71 -5.90 16.38
N TYR A 530 -25.11 -4.78 17.02
CA TYR A 530 -24.37 -4.21 18.14
C TYR A 530 -24.29 -5.19 19.32
N GLU A 531 -25.41 -5.81 19.70
CA GLU A 531 -25.44 -6.79 20.78
C GLU A 531 -24.58 -8.02 20.46
N LEU A 532 -24.60 -8.52 19.23
CA LEU A 532 -23.74 -9.61 18.78
C LEU A 532 -22.25 -9.24 18.84
N CYS A 533 -21.88 -8.02 18.40
CA CYS A 533 -20.50 -7.55 18.52
C CYS A 533 -20.03 -7.48 19.97
N ARG A 534 -20.90 -7.00 20.89
CA ARG A 534 -20.62 -6.94 22.32
C ARG A 534 -20.44 -8.34 22.94
N GLN A 535 -21.26 -9.31 22.54
CA GLN A 535 -21.15 -10.69 23.02
C GLN A 535 -19.84 -11.37 22.59
N GLN A 536 -19.22 -10.91 21.50
CA GLN A 536 -17.94 -11.46 21.02
C GLN A 536 -16.72 -10.84 21.70
N GLU A 537 -16.89 -9.77 22.49
CA GLU A 537 -15.80 -9.25 23.32
C GLU A 537 -15.39 -10.31 24.35
N GLY A 538 -14.14 -10.78 24.27
CA GLY A 538 -13.61 -11.79 25.19
C GLY A 538 -13.67 -13.24 24.70
N LEU A 539 -14.25 -13.51 23.52
CA LEU A 539 -14.18 -14.83 22.91
C LEU A 539 -12.75 -15.16 22.46
N LEU A 540 -12.45 -16.45 22.34
CA LEU A 540 -11.19 -16.92 21.79
C LEU A 540 -11.10 -16.62 20.28
N ASP A 541 -9.89 -16.50 19.76
CA ASP A 541 -9.62 -16.08 18.39
C ASP A 541 -10.35 -16.91 17.32
N PHE A 542 -10.47 -18.22 17.52
CA PHE A 542 -11.13 -19.12 16.57
C PHE A 542 -12.68 -19.09 16.64
N GLU A 543 -13.25 -18.42 17.64
CA GLU A 543 -14.70 -18.31 17.83
C GLU A 543 -15.27 -17.01 17.25
N ILE A 544 -14.39 -16.05 16.91
CA ILE A 544 -14.82 -14.72 16.52
C ILE A 544 -15.26 -14.68 15.07
N THR A 545 -16.39 -14.03 14.83
CA THR A 545 -16.92 -13.79 13.48
C THR A 545 -17.19 -12.30 13.24
N ASN A 546 -17.16 -11.87 11.98
CA ASN A 546 -17.51 -10.52 11.61
C ASN A 546 -19.05 -10.33 11.62
N CYS A 547 -19.57 -9.80 12.72
CA CYS A 547 -21.02 -9.56 12.90
C CYS A 547 -21.53 -8.42 11.99
N VAL A 548 -20.66 -7.50 11.55
CA VAL A 548 -21.04 -6.33 10.74
C VAL A 548 -21.57 -6.72 9.37
N LYS A 549 -21.28 -7.94 8.90
CA LYS A 549 -21.88 -8.47 7.66
C LYS A 549 -23.42 -8.41 7.67
N ALA A 550 -24.06 -8.50 8.83
CA ALA A 550 -25.49 -8.42 8.99
C ALA A 550 -26.08 -7.08 8.51
N ILE A 551 -25.32 -5.98 8.56
CA ILE A 551 -25.74 -4.64 8.10
C ILE A 551 -26.01 -4.63 6.60
N TYR A 552 -25.24 -5.39 5.82
CA TYR A 552 -25.33 -5.43 4.36
C TYR A 552 -26.20 -6.59 3.84
N ALA A 553 -26.40 -7.62 4.65
CA ALA A 553 -27.08 -8.86 4.26
C ALA A 553 -28.49 -8.67 3.66
N PRO A 554 -29.31 -7.68 4.09
CA PRO A 554 -30.64 -7.46 3.50
C PRO A 554 -30.65 -6.87 2.10
N PHE A 555 -29.50 -6.44 1.57
CA PHE A 555 -29.42 -5.64 0.35
C PHE A 555 -28.50 -6.27 -0.71
N THR A 556 -28.88 -6.09 -1.95
CA THR A 556 -28.01 -6.35 -3.10
C THR A 556 -27.00 -5.20 -3.30
N ASP A 557 -25.91 -5.46 -3.99
CA ASP A 557 -24.92 -4.44 -4.36
C ASP A 557 -25.56 -3.30 -5.18
N ARG A 558 -26.54 -3.64 -6.04
CA ARG A 558 -27.27 -2.68 -6.88
C ARG A 558 -28.16 -1.75 -6.04
N GLU A 559 -28.83 -2.26 -5.02
CA GLU A 559 -29.65 -1.43 -4.12
C GLU A 559 -28.78 -0.45 -3.33
N ILE A 560 -27.60 -0.89 -2.85
CA ILE A 560 -26.65 -0.02 -2.17
C ILE A 560 -26.12 1.04 -3.15
N SER A 561 -25.76 0.67 -4.39
CA SER A 561 -25.29 1.61 -5.41
C SER A 561 -26.37 2.67 -5.75
N ALA A 562 -27.61 2.25 -5.92
CA ALA A 562 -28.73 3.17 -6.18
C ALA A 562 -28.93 4.16 -5.02
N LYS A 563 -28.81 3.69 -3.77
CA LYS A 563 -28.89 4.57 -2.59
C LYS A 563 -27.70 5.53 -2.50
N ILE A 564 -26.50 5.10 -2.89
CA ILE A 564 -25.34 5.99 -3.00
C ILE A 564 -25.61 7.12 -4.00
N VAL A 565 -26.15 6.80 -5.18
CA VAL A 565 -26.53 7.82 -6.19
C VAL A 565 -27.51 8.82 -5.61
N GLU A 566 -28.59 8.35 -4.98
CA GLU A 566 -29.59 9.21 -4.34
C GLU A 566 -28.94 10.15 -3.31
N MET A 567 -28.07 9.64 -2.45
CA MET A 567 -27.38 10.45 -1.42
C MET A 567 -26.41 11.49 -2.04
N LEU A 568 -25.78 11.17 -3.16
CA LEU A 568 -24.84 12.08 -3.81
C LEU A 568 -25.53 13.19 -4.60
N THR A 569 -26.74 12.93 -5.11
CA THR A 569 -27.53 13.86 -5.94
C THR A 569 -28.66 14.56 -5.20
N ALA A 570 -28.89 14.25 -3.90
CA ALA A 570 -30.00 14.74 -3.09
C ALA A 570 -30.13 16.27 -3.00
N ASP A 571 -29.04 17.02 -3.20
CA ASP A 571 -29.05 18.49 -3.16
C ASP A 571 -29.50 19.16 -4.48
N GLY A 572 -29.79 18.37 -5.51
CA GLY A 572 -30.24 18.87 -6.83
C GLY A 572 -29.16 19.66 -7.58
N SER A 573 -27.89 19.56 -7.18
CA SER A 573 -26.78 20.31 -7.81
C SER A 573 -26.30 19.70 -9.13
N ILE A 574 -26.75 18.50 -9.46
CA ILE A 574 -26.39 17.76 -10.69
C ILE A 574 -27.63 17.67 -11.58
N ASN A 575 -27.50 18.08 -12.85
CA ASN A 575 -28.60 18.09 -13.82
C ASN A 575 -28.69 16.80 -14.62
N ALA A 576 -27.57 16.13 -14.89
CA ALA A 576 -27.51 14.89 -15.63
C ALA A 576 -28.08 13.72 -14.81
N GLU A 577 -28.63 12.71 -15.49
CA GLU A 577 -28.88 11.42 -14.85
C GLU A 577 -27.54 10.84 -14.38
N VAL A 578 -27.49 10.29 -13.17
CA VAL A 578 -26.28 9.69 -12.61
C VAL A 578 -26.48 8.21 -12.37
N ASP A 579 -25.50 7.41 -12.75
CA ASP A 579 -25.41 5.99 -12.39
C ASP A 579 -24.00 5.68 -11.85
N ILE A 580 -23.92 4.73 -10.90
CA ILE A 580 -22.64 4.30 -10.32
C ILE A 580 -22.54 2.78 -10.40
N ILE A 581 -21.55 2.33 -11.14
CA ILE A 581 -21.22 0.93 -11.34
C ILE A 581 -20.00 0.60 -10.47
N TYR A 582 -20.11 -0.44 -9.66
CA TYR A 582 -19.00 -1.05 -8.96
C TYR A 582 -18.63 -2.39 -9.59
N GLN A 583 -17.35 -2.70 -9.57
CA GLN A 583 -16.89 -4.06 -9.85
C GLN A 583 -17.61 -5.06 -8.93
N THR A 584 -17.90 -6.24 -9.43
CA THR A 584 -18.39 -7.33 -8.59
C THR A 584 -17.23 -7.96 -7.80
N LEU A 585 -17.53 -8.52 -6.62
CA LEU A 585 -16.52 -9.25 -5.84
C LEU A 585 -15.95 -10.44 -6.63
N GLU A 586 -16.78 -11.14 -7.39
CA GLU A 586 -16.35 -12.23 -8.27
C GLU A 586 -15.43 -11.73 -9.39
N GLY A 587 -15.79 -10.62 -10.06
CA GLY A 587 -14.99 -10.00 -11.12
C GLY A 587 -13.64 -9.52 -10.58
N GLN A 588 -13.60 -8.96 -9.36
CA GLN A 588 -12.35 -8.58 -8.71
C GLN A 588 -11.46 -9.80 -8.44
N ARG A 589 -12.00 -10.86 -7.83
CA ARG A 589 -11.26 -12.11 -7.54
C ARG A 589 -10.73 -12.77 -8.81
N HIS A 590 -11.51 -12.76 -9.87
CA HIS A 590 -11.09 -13.26 -11.18
C HIS A 590 -9.95 -12.42 -11.77
N SER A 591 -10.00 -11.10 -11.60
CA SER A 591 -8.98 -10.18 -12.14
C SER A 591 -7.66 -10.24 -11.39
N THR A 592 -7.69 -10.50 -10.06
CA THR A 592 -6.50 -10.49 -9.18
C THR A 592 -6.30 -11.83 -8.45
N PRO A 593 -6.17 -12.96 -9.16
CA PRO A 593 -6.14 -14.28 -8.54
C PRO A 593 -4.96 -14.50 -7.59
N GLY A 594 -3.86 -13.77 -7.80
CA GLY A 594 -2.67 -13.80 -6.93
C GLY A 594 -2.82 -13.04 -5.62
N ALA A 595 -3.88 -12.24 -5.45
CA ALA A 595 -4.10 -11.38 -4.27
C ALA A 595 -5.56 -11.48 -3.79
N PRO A 596 -5.95 -12.60 -3.15
CA PRO A 596 -7.32 -12.85 -2.71
C PRO A 596 -7.71 -12.12 -1.43
N GLY A 597 -6.81 -11.36 -0.80
CA GLY A 597 -7.10 -10.56 0.38
C GLY A 597 -8.01 -9.37 0.05
N ASP A 598 -9.30 -9.52 0.31
CA ASP A 598 -10.37 -8.61 -0.08
C ASP A 598 -11.29 -8.22 1.09
N TRP A 599 -10.80 -8.30 2.32
CA TRP A 599 -11.56 -8.11 3.57
C TRP A 599 -12.35 -6.80 3.64
N TYR A 600 -11.87 -5.74 3.02
CA TYR A 600 -12.58 -4.45 2.97
C TYR A 600 -13.80 -4.48 2.03
N PHE A 601 -13.92 -5.48 1.15
CA PHE A 601 -15.09 -5.74 0.32
C PHE A 601 -15.96 -6.86 0.90
N SER A 602 -15.35 -8.00 1.24
CA SER A 602 -16.04 -9.22 1.69
C SER A 602 -16.31 -9.27 3.19
N GLY A 603 -15.51 -8.57 4.01
CA GLY A 603 -15.50 -8.70 5.46
C GLY A 603 -14.79 -9.95 5.98
N ASP A 604 -14.05 -10.67 5.12
CA ASP A 604 -13.30 -11.90 5.46
C ASP A 604 -11.86 -11.55 5.88
N TYR A 605 -11.71 -11.10 7.11
CA TYR A 605 -10.41 -10.67 7.64
C TYR A 605 -9.39 -11.82 7.70
N PRO A 606 -8.12 -11.56 7.34
CA PRO A 606 -7.08 -12.58 7.33
C PRO A 606 -6.67 -13.04 8.73
N THR A 607 -6.89 -12.24 9.76
CA THR A 607 -6.50 -12.55 11.12
C THR A 607 -7.64 -12.32 12.12
N PRO A 608 -7.64 -13.00 13.26
CA PRO A 608 -8.62 -12.80 14.33
C PRO A 608 -8.63 -11.36 14.86
N GLY A 609 -7.46 -10.72 14.95
CA GLY A 609 -7.32 -9.34 15.40
C GLY A 609 -8.07 -8.36 14.49
N GLY A 610 -8.01 -8.55 13.16
CA GLY A 610 -8.81 -7.75 12.23
C GLY A 610 -10.31 -7.92 12.43
N THR A 611 -10.76 -9.15 12.67
CA THR A 611 -12.18 -9.43 12.97
C THR A 611 -12.63 -8.80 14.29
N ARG A 612 -11.77 -8.81 15.33
CA ARG A 612 -12.05 -8.09 16.59
C ARG A 612 -12.23 -6.58 16.35
N LEU A 613 -11.33 -6.01 15.57
CA LEU A 613 -11.32 -4.57 15.33
C LEU A 613 -12.53 -4.09 14.52
N VAL A 614 -13.03 -4.86 13.55
CA VAL A 614 -14.25 -4.47 12.80
C VAL A 614 -15.49 -4.50 13.69
N ASN A 615 -15.62 -5.51 14.56
CA ASN A 615 -16.72 -5.56 15.53
C ASN A 615 -16.64 -4.38 16.50
N ARG A 616 -15.45 -4.05 17.01
CA ARG A 616 -15.20 -2.89 17.88
C ARG A 616 -15.48 -1.55 17.19
N ALA A 617 -15.11 -1.41 15.91
CA ALA A 617 -15.42 -0.23 15.13
C ALA A 617 -16.94 -0.02 14.98
N TYR A 618 -17.69 -1.10 14.83
CA TYR A 618 -19.15 -1.02 14.79
C TYR A 618 -19.74 -0.65 16.16
N ILE A 619 -19.23 -1.21 17.26
CA ILE A 619 -19.63 -0.79 18.61
C ILE A 619 -19.39 0.70 18.80
N ASN A 620 -18.18 1.20 18.48
CA ASN A 620 -17.86 2.61 18.57
C ASN A 620 -18.79 3.49 17.72
N TYR A 621 -19.10 3.06 16.50
CA TYR A 621 -20.04 3.75 15.62
C TYR A 621 -21.45 3.83 16.24
N TYR A 622 -21.99 2.71 16.74
CA TYR A 622 -23.33 2.63 17.31
C TYR A 622 -23.46 3.47 18.60
N GLU A 623 -22.41 3.54 19.40
CA GLU A 623 -22.34 4.35 20.63
C GLU A 623 -22.04 5.84 20.37
N GLY A 624 -21.81 6.26 19.11
CA GLY A 624 -21.47 7.65 18.76
C GLY A 624 -20.03 8.05 19.10
N ASN A 625 -19.14 7.08 19.35
CA ASN A 625 -17.73 7.28 19.66
C ASN A 625 -16.86 7.35 18.39
N PHE A 626 -17.15 8.26 17.47
CA PHE A 626 -16.56 8.29 16.10
C PHE A 626 -15.06 8.52 16.08
N ASP A 627 -14.44 9.04 17.14
CA ASP A 627 -13.00 9.30 17.25
C ASP A 627 -12.21 8.10 17.80
N LYS A 628 -12.88 7.07 18.30
CA LYS A 628 -12.24 5.83 18.74
C LYS A 628 -12.16 4.83 17.58
N ARG A 629 -11.01 4.16 17.51
CA ARG A 629 -10.74 3.08 16.55
C ARG A 629 -11.17 1.74 17.11
#